data_385da04a98a7cd91ea4af7e3e1c164c0
#
_entry.id   385da04a98a7cd91ea4af7e3e1c164c0
#
_cell.length_a   1.000
_cell.length_b   1.000
_cell.length_c   1.000
_cell.angle_alpha   90.00
_cell.angle_beta   90.00
_cell.angle_gamma   90.00
#
_symmetry.space_group_name_H-M   'P 1'
#
loop_
_entity.id
_entity.type
_entity.pdbx_description
1 polymer ?
#
loop_
_entity_poly.entity_id
_entity_poly.type
_entity_poly.pdbx_seq_one_letter_code
_entity_poly.pdbx_strand_id
1 'polypeptide(L)'
;MTPTPLSDTDITVAAWLATNPTEAEAGSYPKLLYNINLPPVLVSTAQQEKDMGANWRPVNLLAPDAPVPDVAPVTIDPTSASVAAAGGSGSFSVTIDGAAVDPAWTATKDAVADWLTFTPDTPQTVDGDVTYTVTANSGAARTANIYVNGKTFVINQQGV
;
A
#
# COMPACT_ATOMS: atom_id res chain seq x y z
N MET A 1 -20.72 13.69 12.96
CA MET A 1 -20.64 14.33 11.63
C MET A 1 -19.46 13.68 10.93
N THR A 2 -19.65 12.97 9.81
CA THR A 2 -18.57 12.29 9.09
C THR A 2 -17.67 13.35 8.47
N PRO A 3 -16.32 13.24 8.61
CA PRO A 3 -15.40 14.16 7.95
C PRO A 3 -15.59 14.11 6.43
N THR A 4 -15.47 15.24 5.77
CA THR A 4 -15.58 15.31 4.30
C THR A 4 -14.21 15.01 3.68
N PRO A 5 -14.11 14.09 2.71
CA PRO A 5 -12.87 13.89 1.94
C PRO A 5 -12.48 15.18 1.22
N LEU A 6 -11.18 15.48 1.17
CA LEU A 6 -10.65 16.60 0.40
C LEU A 6 -10.68 16.24 -1.09
N SER A 7 -11.12 17.16 -1.92
CA SER A 7 -10.99 17.05 -3.39
C SER A 7 -9.64 17.62 -3.83
N ASP A 8 -9.19 17.28 -5.04
CA ASP A 8 -7.95 17.80 -5.64
C ASP A 8 -7.92 19.35 -5.76
N THR A 9 -9.06 19.99 -5.59
CA THR A 9 -9.20 21.46 -5.56
C THR A 9 -9.04 22.07 -4.17
N ASP A 10 -8.97 21.23 -3.10
CA ASP A 10 -8.82 21.72 -1.72
C ASP A 10 -7.35 21.97 -1.30
N ILE A 11 -6.54 22.48 -2.22
CA ILE A 11 -5.20 23.06 -1.93
C ILE A 11 -5.28 24.18 -0.87
N THR A 12 -6.48 24.64 -0.56
CA THR A 12 -6.78 25.63 0.48
C THR A 12 -6.32 25.22 1.89
N VAL A 13 -6.15 23.93 2.17
CA VAL A 13 -5.64 23.47 3.48
C VAL A 13 -4.17 23.86 3.66
N ALA A 14 -3.34 23.69 2.64
CA ALA A 14 -1.95 24.12 2.69
C ALA A 14 -1.85 25.66 2.79
N ALA A 15 -2.70 26.38 2.08
CA ALA A 15 -2.80 27.83 2.17
C ALA A 15 -3.32 28.30 3.53
N TRP A 16 -4.30 27.59 4.12
CA TRP A 16 -4.81 27.90 5.44
C TRP A 16 -3.76 27.65 6.53
N LEU A 17 -3.03 26.54 6.47
CA LEU A 17 -1.94 26.23 7.41
C LEU A 17 -0.76 27.20 7.27
N ALA A 18 -0.47 27.70 6.09
CA ALA A 18 0.55 28.72 5.88
C ALA A 18 0.18 30.07 6.52
N THR A 19 -1.11 30.37 6.65
CA THR A 19 -1.61 31.59 7.30
C THR A 19 -1.89 31.42 8.79
N ASN A 20 -1.97 30.16 9.30
CA ASN A 20 -2.26 29.83 10.70
C ASN A 20 -1.23 28.82 11.26
N PRO A 21 0.07 29.12 11.24
CA PRO A 21 1.12 28.17 11.61
C PRO A 21 1.06 27.72 13.08
N THR A 22 0.49 28.53 13.96
CA THR A 22 0.34 28.21 15.39
C THR A 22 -0.71 27.16 15.69
N GLU A 23 -1.66 26.93 14.76
CA GLU A 23 -2.72 25.92 14.94
C GLU A 23 -2.31 24.54 14.38
N ALA A 24 -1.18 24.46 13.70
CA ALA A 24 -0.62 23.22 13.16
C ALA A 24 0.27 22.46 14.17
N GLU A 25 0.42 22.95 15.41
CA GLU A 25 1.17 22.27 16.45
C GLU A 25 0.52 20.94 16.86
N ALA A 26 1.36 19.97 17.27
CA ALA A 26 0.90 18.65 17.70
C ALA A 26 -0.16 18.77 18.80
N GLY A 27 -1.40 18.42 18.48
CA GLY A 27 -2.56 18.51 19.41
C GLY A 27 -3.62 19.53 19.04
N SER A 28 -3.34 20.49 18.14
CA SER A 28 -4.33 21.48 17.68
C SER A 28 -5.12 21.02 16.45
N TYR A 29 -6.30 21.58 16.26
CA TYR A 29 -7.19 21.33 15.13
C TYR A 29 -7.33 22.58 14.28
N PRO A 30 -7.58 22.44 12.96
CA PRO A 30 -7.85 21.22 12.21
C PRO A 30 -6.59 20.41 11.91
N LYS A 31 -6.74 19.10 11.75
CA LYS A 31 -5.70 18.16 11.34
C LYS A 31 -6.07 17.46 10.04
N LEU A 32 -5.09 17.26 9.17
CA LEU A 32 -5.22 16.36 8.03
C LEU A 32 -4.86 14.94 8.47
N LEU A 33 -5.78 14.01 8.34
CA LEU A 33 -5.54 12.60 8.59
C LEU A 33 -5.34 11.86 7.27
N TYR A 34 -4.41 10.94 7.27
CA TYR A 34 -4.05 10.12 6.12
C TYR A 34 -4.31 8.63 6.39
N ASN A 35 -4.82 7.94 5.37
CA ASN A 35 -4.98 6.49 5.34
C ASN A 35 -4.45 5.98 4.00
N ILE A 36 -3.68 4.91 4.00
CA ILE A 36 -3.01 4.38 2.79
C ILE A 36 -3.97 4.01 1.65
N ASN A 37 -5.22 3.68 1.98
CA ASN A 37 -6.20 3.18 1.01
C ASN A 37 -7.35 4.16 0.73
N LEU A 38 -7.32 5.35 1.35
CA LEU A 38 -8.42 6.30 1.28
C LEU A 38 -7.87 7.72 1.06
N PRO A 39 -8.66 8.62 0.44
CA PRO A 39 -8.24 10.01 0.31
C PRO A 39 -8.06 10.64 1.70
N PRO A 40 -7.14 11.62 1.83
CA PRO A 40 -6.93 12.32 3.08
C PRO A 40 -8.20 13.05 3.53
N VAL A 41 -8.39 13.15 4.85
CA VAL A 41 -9.58 13.76 5.47
C VAL A 41 -9.16 14.84 6.45
N LEU A 42 -9.81 16.00 6.37
CA LEU A 42 -9.65 17.07 7.34
C LEU A 42 -10.57 16.84 8.54
N VAL A 43 -9.99 16.76 9.73
CA VAL A 43 -10.73 16.71 11.00
C VAL A 43 -10.55 17.99 11.78
N SER A 44 -11.63 18.50 12.33
CA SER A 44 -11.68 19.80 13.02
C SER A 44 -11.77 19.67 14.54
N THR A 45 -11.92 18.44 15.05
CA THR A 45 -12.05 18.18 16.49
C THR A 45 -11.41 16.85 16.89
N ALA A 46 -11.02 16.74 18.16
CA ALA A 46 -10.50 15.50 18.73
C ALA A 46 -11.50 14.33 18.65
N GLN A 47 -12.80 14.62 18.68
CA GLN A 47 -13.82 13.60 18.57
C GLN A 47 -13.87 13.03 17.16
N GLN A 48 -13.79 13.87 16.12
CA GLN A 48 -13.73 13.43 14.73
C GLN A 48 -12.47 12.57 14.47
N GLU A 49 -11.31 12.96 15.02
CA GLU A 49 -10.08 12.18 14.92
C GLU A 49 -10.24 10.78 15.54
N LYS A 50 -10.86 10.71 16.72
CA LYS A 50 -11.14 9.45 17.41
C LYS A 50 -12.11 8.55 16.64
N ASP A 51 -13.13 9.15 16.02
CA ASP A 51 -14.16 8.42 15.26
C ASP A 51 -13.61 7.80 13.95
N MET A 52 -12.48 8.31 13.44
CA MET A 52 -11.79 7.76 12.27
C MET A 52 -11.09 6.43 12.54
N GLY A 53 -10.77 6.14 13.80
CA GLY A 53 -10.11 4.88 14.20
C GLY A 53 -8.59 4.85 13.97
N ALA A 54 -7.97 3.74 14.38
CA ALA A 54 -6.52 3.61 14.50
C ALA A 54 -5.73 3.59 13.16
N ASN A 55 -6.43 3.42 12.03
CA ASN A 55 -5.80 3.37 10.69
C ASN A 55 -5.57 4.75 10.07
N TRP A 56 -5.98 5.81 10.75
CA TRP A 56 -5.79 7.18 10.32
C TRP A 56 -4.70 7.85 11.16
N ARG A 57 -3.77 8.51 10.51
CA ARG A 57 -2.62 9.16 11.15
C ARG A 57 -2.57 10.64 10.79
N PRO A 58 -2.25 11.53 11.74
CA PRO A 58 -2.05 12.95 11.45
C PRO A 58 -0.82 13.15 10.56
N VAL A 59 -0.96 13.99 9.55
CA VAL A 59 0.15 14.45 8.72
C VAL A 59 0.62 15.79 9.28
N ASN A 60 1.88 15.89 9.65
CA ASN A 60 2.49 17.18 9.97
C ASN A 60 2.90 17.89 8.68
N LEU A 61 2.01 18.73 8.16
CA LEU A 61 2.24 19.48 6.90
C LEU A 61 3.33 20.56 7.02
N LEU A 62 3.81 20.85 8.24
CA LEU A 62 4.90 21.83 8.47
C LEU A 62 6.29 21.17 8.48
N ALA A 63 6.37 19.84 8.54
CA ALA A 63 7.63 19.15 8.40
C ALA A 63 7.92 18.92 6.90
N PRO A 64 9.02 19.45 6.35
CA PRO A 64 9.41 19.17 4.96
C PRO A 64 9.69 17.67 4.71
N ASP A 65 9.77 16.88 5.77
CA ASP A 65 9.90 15.43 5.82
C ASP A 65 8.73 14.80 6.61
N ALA A 66 7.49 15.25 6.38
CA ALA A 66 6.36 14.46 6.88
C ALA A 66 6.53 13.04 6.32
N PRO A 67 6.75 12.02 7.17
CA PRO A 67 6.92 10.68 6.64
C PRO A 67 5.63 10.35 5.90
N VAL A 68 5.70 10.24 4.57
CA VAL A 68 4.78 9.40 3.81
C VAL A 68 4.64 8.13 4.63
N PRO A 69 3.42 7.59 4.84
CA PRO A 69 3.28 6.34 5.59
C PRO A 69 4.36 5.41 5.05
N ASP A 70 5.28 5.06 5.93
CA ASP A 70 6.48 4.31 5.56
C ASP A 70 5.99 2.89 5.30
N VAL A 71 5.54 2.72 4.06
CA VAL A 71 5.33 1.37 3.53
C VAL A 71 6.70 0.74 3.64
N ALA A 72 6.85 -0.24 4.51
CA ALA A 72 8.13 -0.86 4.77
C ALA A 72 8.85 -1.10 3.45
N PRO A 73 10.02 -0.50 3.22
CA PRO A 73 10.78 -0.80 2.03
C PRO A 73 11.05 -2.29 2.03
N VAL A 74 10.73 -2.96 0.94
CA VAL A 74 10.94 -4.40 0.80
C VAL A 74 11.78 -4.69 -0.41
N THR A 75 12.58 -5.76 -0.32
CA THR A 75 13.23 -6.40 -1.45
C THR A 75 12.54 -7.72 -1.74
N ILE A 76 12.35 -8.04 -3.02
CA ILE A 76 11.81 -9.33 -3.48
C ILE A 76 12.85 -10.06 -4.34
N ASP A 77 12.99 -11.36 -4.14
CA ASP A 77 13.92 -12.20 -4.92
C ASP A 77 13.36 -13.62 -5.12
N PRO A 78 13.31 -14.14 -6.37
CA PRO A 78 13.55 -13.44 -7.64
C PRO A 78 12.46 -12.39 -7.95
N THR A 79 12.64 -11.60 -9.01
CA THR A 79 11.67 -10.58 -9.47
C THR A 79 10.75 -11.09 -10.59
N SER A 80 10.97 -12.30 -11.09
CA SER A 80 10.13 -12.90 -12.12
C SER A 80 10.25 -14.42 -12.15
N ALA A 81 9.25 -15.07 -12.76
CA ALA A 81 9.27 -16.48 -13.06
C ALA A 81 8.68 -16.79 -14.43
N SER A 82 9.17 -17.87 -15.04
CA SER A 82 8.60 -18.48 -16.25
C SER A 82 7.91 -19.78 -15.88
N VAL A 83 6.66 -19.94 -16.29
CA VAL A 83 5.80 -21.10 -15.98
C VAL A 83 5.40 -21.77 -17.29
N ALA A 84 5.48 -23.09 -17.35
CA ALA A 84 5.04 -23.85 -18.52
C ALA A 84 3.53 -23.71 -18.77
N ALA A 85 3.08 -24.02 -19.98
CA ALA A 85 1.65 -24.03 -20.33
C ALA A 85 0.81 -24.95 -19.41
N ALA A 86 1.39 -26.05 -18.91
CA ALA A 86 0.72 -26.96 -17.99
C ALA A 86 0.39 -26.34 -16.62
N GLY A 87 0.89 -25.14 -16.32
CA GLY A 87 0.78 -24.52 -15.01
C GLY A 87 1.87 -25.00 -14.05
N GLY A 88 1.75 -24.63 -12.79
CA GLY A 88 2.71 -25.00 -11.75
C GLY A 88 2.66 -24.05 -10.56
N SER A 89 3.52 -24.31 -9.60
CA SER A 89 3.66 -23.47 -8.40
C SER A 89 5.11 -23.03 -8.23
N GLY A 90 5.30 -21.91 -7.52
CA GLY A 90 6.61 -21.39 -7.16
C GLY A 90 6.52 -20.43 -6.00
N SER A 91 7.64 -19.81 -5.65
CA SER A 91 7.70 -18.80 -4.60
C SER A 91 8.77 -17.75 -4.91
N PHE A 92 8.67 -16.62 -4.23
CA PHE A 92 9.71 -15.61 -4.12
C PHE A 92 9.76 -15.10 -2.69
N SER A 93 10.94 -14.71 -2.24
CA SER A 93 11.13 -14.17 -0.90
C SER A 93 10.82 -12.67 -0.86
N VAL A 94 10.32 -12.22 0.29
CA VAL A 94 10.12 -10.82 0.65
C VAL A 94 10.94 -10.54 1.88
N THR A 95 11.88 -9.61 1.77
CA THR A 95 12.73 -9.15 2.89
C THR A 95 12.38 -7.71 3.20
N ILE A 96 12.16 -7.40 4.46
CA ILE A 96 11.91 -6.04 4.95
C ILE A 96 13.25 -5.33 5.09
N ASP A 97 13.44 -4.23 4.36
CA ASP A 97 14.67 -3.46 4.36
C ASP A 97 14.63 -2.37 5.44
N GLY A 98 15.49 -2.51 6.46
CA GLY A 98 15.67 -1.51 7.51
C GLY A 98 14.68 -1.60 8.67
N ALA A 99 14.80 -0.65 9.61
CA ALA A 99 13.90 -0.53 10.76
C ALA A 99 12.70 0.34 10.39
N ALA A 100 11.72 -0.22 9.69
CA ALA A 100 10.47 0.47 9.42
C ALA A 100 9.66 0.67 10.70
N VAL A 101 9.00 1.82 10.85
CA VAL A 101 8.12 2.11 11.99
C VAL A 101 6.88 1.21 11.97
N ASP A 102 6.49 0.74 10.79
CA ASP A 102 5.42 -0.23 10.57
C ASP A 102 5.89 -1.23 9.50
N PRO A 103 6.49 -2.36 9.90
CA PRO A 103 7.14 -3.29 8.98
C PRO A 103 6.15 -4.14 8.17
N ALA A 104 4.88 -3.77 8.08
CA ALA A 104 3.89 -4.55 7.38
C ALA A 104 4.08 -4.49 5.85
N TRP A 105 4.04 -5.66 5.20
CA TRP A 105 3.90 -5.78 3.76
C TRP A 105 2.69 -6.62 3.40
N THR A 106 2.12 -6.34 2.24
CA THR A 106 0.95 -7.05 1.71
C THR A 106 1.19 -7.35 0.23
N ALA A 107 0.86 -8.58 -0.17
CA ALA A 107 0.86 -8.97 -1.57
C ALA A 107 -0.52 -8.76 -2.19
N THR A 108 -0.55 -8.31 -3.44
CA THR A 108 -1.75 -8.21 -4.27
C THR A 108 -1.41 -8.68 -5.68
N LYS A 109 -2.40 -8.96 -6.53
CA LYS A 109 -2.17 -9.35 -7.92
C LYS A 109 -3.05 -8.60 -8.89
N ASP A 110 -2.75 -8.71 -10.17
CA ASP A 110 -3.61 -8.19 -11.22
C ASP A 110 -5.04 -8.75 -11.09
N ALA A 111 -6.04 -7.86 -11.06
CA ALA A 111 -7.44 -8.24 -10.83
C ALA A 111 -8.00 -9.19 -11.90
N VAL A 112 -7.46 -9.14 -13.13
CA VAL A 112 -7.89 -9.97 -14.27
C VAL A 112 -7.17 -11.33 -14.35
N ALA A 113 -6.22 -11.59 -13.43
CA ALA A 113 -5.46 -12.83 -13.42
C ALA A 113 -6.12 -13.92 -12.56
N ASP A 114 -7.29 -14.39 -12.95
CA ASP A 114 -8.04 -15.43 -12.22
C ASP A 114 -7.34 -16.80 -12.21
N TRP A 115 -6.42 -17.00 -13.16
CA TRP A 115 -5.59 -18.19 -13.30
C TRP A 115 -4.39 -18.22 -12.36
N LEU A 116 -4.16 -17.16 -11.59
CA LEU A 116 -3.09 -17.00 -10.61
C LEU A 116 -3.70 -16.88 -9.21
N THR A 117 -3.22 -17.70 -8.29
CA THR A 117 -3.48 -17.57 -6.85
C THR A 117 -2.17 -17.43 -6.10
N PHE A 118 -2.18 -16.83 -4.91
CA PHE A 118 -0.99 -16.67 -4.08
C PHE A 118 -1.36 -16.67 -2.58
N THR A 119 -0.36 -16.84 -1.75
CA THR A 119 -0.45 -16.78 -0.28
C THR A 119 0.91 -16.30 0.28
N PRO A 120 0.95 -15.48 1.36
CA PRO A 120 -0.19 -14.97 2.12
C PRO A 120 -0.94 -13.84 1.40
N ASP A 121 -2.25 -13.78 1.61
CA ASP A 121 -3.15 -12.72 1.14
C ASP A 121 -3.49 -11.70 2.26
N THR A 122 -2.84 -11.84 3.42
CA THR A 122 -2.99 -10.99 4.60
C THR A 122 -1.68 -10.26 4.89
N PRO A 123 -1.72 -9.10 5.58
CA PRO A 123 -0.51 -8.38 5.96
C PRO A 123 0.47 -9.22 6.78
N GLN A 124 1.75 -9.10 6.47
CA GLN A 124 2.86 -9.75 7.15
C GLN A 124 3.76 -8.69 7.79
N THR A 125 4.34 -8.98 8.95
CA THR A 125 5.19 -8.04 9.72
C THR A 125 6.63 -8.52 9.88
N VAL A 126 6.97 -9.64 9.23
CA VAL A 126 8.32 -10.24 9.21
C VAL A 126 8.66 -10.65 7.79
N ASP A 127 9.93 -10.90 7.54
CA ASP A 127 10.37 -11.52 6.29
C ASP A 127 9.60 -12.82 6.03
N GLY A 128 9.34 -13.12 4.76
CA GLY A 128 8.59 -14.32 4.42
C GLY A 128 8.58 -14.60 2.92
N ASP A 129 7.93 -15.69 2.55
CA ASP A 129 7.79 -16.09 1.16
C ASP A 129 6.36 -15.88 0.68
N VAL A 130 6.22 -15.40 -0.55
CA VAL A 130 4.96 -15.45 -1.31
C VAL A 130 5.01 -16.69 -2.19
N THR A 131 4.15 -17.66 -1.90
CA THR A 131 3.92 -18.83 -2.76
C THR A 131 2.81 -18.54 -3.75
N TYR A 132 2.96 -18.95 -4.99
CA TYR A 132 1.94 -18.79 -6.02
C TYR A 132 1.65 -20.10 -6.74
N THR A 133 0.45 -20.19 -7.29
CA THR A 133 0.01 -21.31 -8.13
C THR A 133 -0.65 -20.75 -9.39
N VAL A 134 -0.25 -21.33 -10.53
CA VAL A 134 -0.68 -20.95 -11.88
C VAL A 134 -1.42 -22.13 -12.49
N THR A 135 -2.66 -21.92 -12.93
CA THR A 135 -3.43 -22.97 -13.62
C THR A 135 -2.93 -23.17 -15.05
N ALA A 136 -3.28 -24.32 -15.67
CA ALA A 136 -2.92 -24.62 -17.06
C ALA A 136 -3.45 -23.53 -18.03
N ASN A 137 -2.67 -23.26 -19.07
CA ASN A 137 -2.98 -22.35 -20.15
C ASN A 137 -3.14 -23.12 -21.45
N SER A 138 -4.33 -23.15 -22.00
CA SER A 138 -4.64 -23.78 -23.30
C SER A 138 -4.65 -22.79 -24.48
N GLY A 139 -4.28 -21.54 -24.22
CA GLY A 139 -4.27 -20.46 -25.20
C GLY A 139 -2.87 -19.89 -25.43
N ALA A 140 -2.82 -18.66 -25.92
CA ALA A 140 -1.58 -17.91 -26.11
C ALA A 140 -0.83 -17.67 -24.79
N ALA A 141 0.48 -17.42 -24.86
CA ALA A 141 1.27 -17.00 -23.71
C ALA A 141 0.63 -15.80 -23.01
N ARG A 142 0.71 -15.78 -21.68
CA ARG A 142 0.11 -14.72 -20.85
C ARG A 142 1.02 -14.31 -19.70
N THR A 143 0.82 -13.10 -19.21
CA THR A 143 1.62 -12.52 -18.13
C THR A 143 0.69 -11.99 -17.04
N ALA A 144 1.11 -12.09 -15.79
CA ALA A 144 0.47 -11.44 -14.66
C ALA A 144 1.52 -10.98 -13.65
N ASN A 145 1.12 -10.04 -12.79
CA ASN A 145 1.99 -9.47 -11.77
C ASN A 145 1.43 -9.75 -10.37
N ILE A 146 2.37 -9.94 -9.43
CA ILE A 146 2.11 -9.85 -8.00
C ILE A 146 2.86 -8.62 -7.49
N TYR A 147 2.19 -7.78 -6.72
CA TYR A 147 2.73 -6.54 -6.18
C TYR A 147 2.92 -6.68 -4.67
N VAL A 148 4.08 -6.25 -4.18
CA VAL A 148 4.38 -6.21 -2.74
C VAL A 148 5.01 -4.86 -2.42
N ASN A 149 4.29 -4.01 -1.69
CA ASN A 149 4.78 -2.69 -1.25
C ASN A 149 5.53 -1.91 -2.36
N GLY A 150 4.93 -1.84 -3.56
CA GLY A 150 5.51 -1.12 -4.71
C GLY A 150 6.55 -1.90 -5.52
N LYS A 151 6.94 -3.11 -5.11
CA LYS A 151 7.74 -4.04 -5.92
C LYS A 151 6.83 -4.90 -6.78
N THR A 152 7.33 -5.33 -7.93
CA THR A 152 6.56 -6.16 -8.88
C THR A 152 7.29 -7.46 -9.14
N PHE A 153 6.59 -8.57 -8.92
CA PHE A 153 7.00 -9.90 -9.35
C PHE A 153 6.22 -10.28 -10.61
N VAL A 154 6.91 -10.62 -11.67
CA VAL A 154 6.32 -10.91 -12.99
C VAL A 154 6.23 -12.40 -13.24
N ILE A 155 5.05 -12.92 -13.55
CA ILE A 155 4.84 -14.32 -13.95
C ILE A 155 4.56 -14.35 -15.45
N ASN A 156 5.41 -15.04 -16.21
CA ASN A 156 5.27 -15.28 -17.63
C ASN A 156 4.89 -16.74 -17.86
N GLN A 157 3.63 -17.00 -18.24
CA GLN A 157 3.19 -18.36 -18.56
C GLN A 157 3.20 -18.60 -20.08
N GLN A 158 3.81 -19.70 -20.48
CA GLN A 158 3.82 -20.14 -21.87
C GLN A 158 2.41 -20.49 -22.36
N GLY A 159 2.19 -20.33 -23.66
CA GLY A 159 1.02 -20.87 -24.36
C GLY A 159 1.31 -22.28 -24.92
N VAL A 160 0.28 -22.92 -25.45
CA VAL A 160 0.37 -24.16 -26.22
C VAL A 160 0.48 -23.86 -27.70
#